data_f41c8ad3bbfcc93ae1584a964d77d145
#
_entry.id   f41c8ad3bbfcc93ae1584a964d77d145
#
_cell.length_a   1.000
_cell.length_b   1.000
_cell.length_c   1.000
_cell.angle_alpha   90.00
_cell.angle_beta   90.00
_cell.angle_gamma   90.00
#
_symmetry.space_group_name_H-M   'P 1'
#
loop_
_entity.id
_entity.type
_entity.pdbx_description
1 polymer ?
#
loop_
_entity_poly.entity_id
_entity_poly.type
_entity_poly.pdbx_seq_one_letter_code
_entity_poly.pdbx_strand_id
1 'polypeptide(L)'
;MEELASEAGITKPILYSHFGDRAGLAEALAERTSDMLISTLAESLRSAVRTGNPRVVVSSAFEAFCSFIEAEPSIYKFLVRSALDTPNPVTSHLVTSIAAQISLQLTRALELAEADTAPAEAWGLAIVGMGFVGAEWWIDRRTMAKDDVVEYLTILVWSGLAGAGLDRLQSADLVLDAPEPEPTAAS
;
A
#
# COMPACT_ATOMS: atom_id res chain seq x y z
N MET A 1 11.26 17.94 -18.62
CA MET A 1 11.65 19.06 -17.71
C MET A 1 11.12 20.42 -18.19
N GLU A 2 11.16 20.75 -19.48
CA GLU A 2 10.66 22.03 -20.01
C GLU A 2 9.15 22.13 -19.94
N GLU A 3 8.46 21.12 -20.43
CA GLU A 3 7.01 21.00 -20.35
C GLU A 3 6.52 20.96 -18.89
N LEU A 4 7.24 20.23 -18.02
CA LEU A 4 6.92 20.17 -16.59
C LEU A 4 7.06 21.52 -15.89
N ALA A 5 8.12 22.28 -16.18
CA ALA A 5 8.30 23.62 -15.62
C ALA A 5 7.19 24.57 -16.10
N SER A 6 6.82 24.48 -17.40
CA SER A 6 5.75 25.27 -17.99
C SER A 6 4.39 24.94 -17.35
N GLU A 7 4.07 23.66 -17.19
CA GLU A 7 2.81 23.20 -16.59
C GLU A 7 2.69 23.59 -15.11
N ALA A 8 3.83 23.51 -14.38
CA ALA A 8 3.90 23.91 -12.99
C ALA A 8 3.97 25.46 -12.78
N GLY A 9 4.04 26.25 -13.85
CA GLY A 9 4.13 27.71 -13.76
C GLY A 9 5.44 28.21 -13.14
N ILE A 10 6.54 27.42 -13.20
CA ILE A 10 7.86 27.75 -12.67
C ILE A 10 8.92 27.75 -13.76
N THR A 11 10.09 28.28 -13.45
CA THR A 11 11.20 28.27 -14.40
C THR A 11 12.04 26.99 -14.30
N LYS A 12 12.66 26.57 -15.42
CA LYS A 12 13.59 25.44 -15.44
C LYS A 12 14.66 25.50 -14.31
N PRO A 13 15.36 26.61 -14.09
CA PRO A 13 16.34 26.72 -13.01
C PRO A 13 15.78 26.41 -11.62
N ILE A 14 14.54 26.82 -11.34
CA ILE A 14 13.86 26.50 -10.08
C ILE A 14 13.64 25.01 -9.96
N LEU A 15 13.14 24.35 -11.02
CA LEU A 15 12.94 22.90 -11.03
C LEU A 15 14.25 22.13 -10.79
N TYR A 16 15.32 22.55 -11.49
CA TYR A 16 16.65 21.93 -11.30
C TYR A 16 17.26 22.20 -9.93
N SER A 17 17.04 23.38 -9.33
CA SER A 17 17.55 23.69 -8.00
C SER A 17 16.90 22.85 -6.90
N HIS A 18 15.64 22.42 -7.08
CA HIS A 18 14.92 21.60 -6.11
C HIS A 18 15.16 20.10 -6.28
N PHE A 19 15.21 19.61 -7.51
CA PHE A 19 15.21 18.18 -7.79
C PHE A 19 16.51 17.67 -8.43
N GLY A 20 17.44 18.56 -8.74
CA GLY A 20 18.70 18.24 -9.41
C GLY A 20 18.49 17.88 -10.88
N ASP A 21 17.88 16.75 -11.15
CA ASP A 21 17.62 16.25 -12.51
C ASP A 21 16.25 15.56 -12.62
N ARG A 22 16.01 14.87 -13.73
CA ARG A 22 14.77 14.11 -13.96
C ARG A 22 14.65 12.91 -13.00
N ALA A 23 15.78 12.31 -12.62
CA ALA A 23 15.78 11.18 -11.71
C ALA A 23 15.40 11.62 -10.29
N GLY A 24 15.99 12.73 -9.78
CA GLY A 24 15.63 13.29 -8.49
C GLY A 24 14.16 13.75 -8.41
N LEU A 25 13.61 14.31 -9.50
CA LEU A 25 12.18 14.60 -9.56
C LEU A 25 11.32 13.33 -9.51
N ALA A 26 11.71 12.27 -10.20
CA ALA A 26 11.00 10.99 -10.19
C ALA A 26 11.05 10.34 -8.80
N GLU A 27 12.19 10.42 -8.12
CA GLU A 27 12.37 9.94 -6.76
C GLU A 27 11.48 10.70 -5.77
N ALA A 28 11.50 12.03 -5.79
CA ALA A 28 10.65 12.86 -4.93
C ALA A 28 9.14 12.61 -5.18
N LEU A 29 8.75 12.38 -6.44
CA LEU A 29 7.37 12.03 -6.78
C LEU A 29 7.01 10.65 -6.23
N ALA A 30 7.90 9.67 -6.35
CA ALA A 30 7.69 8.32 -5.83
C ALA A 30 7.57 8.32 -4.30
N GLU A 31 8.45 9.05 -3.58
CA GLU A 31 8.37 9.22 -2.13
C GLU A 31 7.03 9.82 -1.71
N ARG A 32 6.66 10.96 -2.27
CA ARG A 32 5.39 11.63 -1.96
C ARG A 32 4.18 10.73 -2.20
N THR A 33 4.19 9.99 -3.29
CA THR A 33 3.08 9.09 -3.62
C THR A 33 3.03 7.89 -2.68
N SER A 34 4.19 7.39 -2.27
CA SER A 34 4.30 6.33 -1.27
C SER A 34 3.71 6.77 0.07
N ASP A 35 4.05 7.99 0.52
CA ASP A 35 3.51 8.56 1.76
C ASP A 35 1.99 8.73 1.69
N MET A 36 1.48 9.19 0.55
CA MET A 36 0.04 9.32 0.33
C MET A 36 -0.67 7.96 0.39
N LEU A 37 -0.13 6.93 -0.25
CA LEU A 37 -0.69 5.58 -0.23
C LEU A 37 -0.66 5.01 1.19
N ILE A 38 0.47 5.10 1.89
CA ILE A 38 0.62 4.60 3.26
C ILE A 38 -0.37 5.30 4.20
N SER A 39 -0.50 6.63 4.11
CA SER A 39 -1.43 7.38 4.96
C SER A 39 -2.90 7.03 4.68
N THR A 40 -3.26 6.83 3.41
CA THR A 40 -4.62 6.41 3.01
C THR A 40 -4.94 5.02 3.55
N LEU A 41 -4.01 4.08 3.41
CA LEU A 41 -4.16 2.73 3.96
C LEU A 41 -4.28 2.76 5.48
N ALA A 42 -3.42 3.49 6.17
CA ALA A 42 -3.42 3.59 7.63
C ALA A 42 -4.74 4.17 8.17
N GLU A 43 -5.30 5.19 7.53
CA GLU A 43 -6.59 5.78 7.91
C GLU A 43 -7.75 4.77 7.74
N SER A 44 -7.80 4.09 6.60
CA SER A 44 -8.80 3.06 6.32
C SER A 44 -8.72 1.91 7.33
N LEU A 45 -7.52 1.42 7.62
CA LEU A 45 -7.31 0.32 8.55
C LEU A 45 -7.66 0.70 9.99
N ARG A 46 -7.32 1.91 10.46
CA ARG A 46 -7.75 2.40 11.78
C ARG A 46 -9.26 2.40 11.94
N SER A 47 -10.00 2.76 10.90
CA SER A 47 -11.46 2.71 10.91
C SER A 47 -11.98 1.27 10.92
N ALA A 48 -11.40 0.40 10.11
CA ALA A 48 -11.80 -1.01 9.97
C ALA A 48 -11.59 -1.81 11.27
N VAL A 49 -10.48 -1.60 11.97
CA VAL A 49 -10.19 -2.27 13.26
C VAL A 49 -11.29 -2.05 14.28
N ARG A 50 -11.90 -0.85 14.31
CA ARG A 50 -13.02 -0.56 15.23
C ARG A 50 -14.29 -1.36 14.97
N THR A 51 -14.41 -2.02 13.83
CA THR A 51 -15.57 -2.87 13.50
C THR A 51 -15.58 -4.20 14.26
N GLY A 52 -14.45 -4.62 14.82
CA GLY A 52 -14.33 -5.91 15.48
C GLY A 52 -14.32 -7.12 14.53
N ASN A 53 -14.14 -6.91 13.22
CA ASN A 53 -14.17 -7.98 12.22
C ASN A 53 -12.89 -8.00 11.36
N PRO A 54 -12.00 -9.01 11.51
CA PRO A 54 -10.75 -9.08 10.76
C PRO A 54 -10.94 -9.14 9.23
N ARG A 55 -12.03 -9.74 8.73
CA ARG A 55 -12.35 -9.74 7.30
C ARG A 55 -12.58 -8.32 6.78
N VAL A 56 -13.21 -7.46 7.59
CA VAL A 56 -13.41 -6.03 7.25
C VAL A 56 -12.07 -5.30 7.16
N VAL A 57 -11.09 -5.67 7.97
CA VAL A 57 -9.73 -5.09 7.87
C VAL A 57 -9.10 -5.44 6.52
N VAL A 58 -9.19 -6.70 6.09
CA VAL A 58 -8.67 -7.13 4.79
C VAL A 58 -9.40 -6.43 3.63
N SER A 59 -10.73 -6.37 3.66
CA SER A 59 -11.50 -5.70 2.59
C SER A 59 -11.23 -4.20 2.53
N SER A 60 -11.10 -3.54 3.68
CA SER A 60 -10.79 -2.11 3.75
C SER A 60 -9.40 -1.77 3.22
N ALA A 61 -8.43 -2.66 3.37
CA ALA A 61 -7.11 -2.49 2.78
C ALA A 61 -7.18 -2.50 1.25
N PHE A 62 -7.87 -3.49 0.66
CA PHE A 62 -8.05 -3.56 -0.79
C PHE A 62 -8.91 -2.41 -1.33
N GLU A 63 -9.98 -2.03 -0.61
CA GLU A 63 -10.82 -0.89 -0.99
C GLU A 63 -10.01 0.42 -1.02
N ALA A 64 -9.24 0.71 0.02
CA ALA A 64 -8.40 1.91 0.08
C ALA A 64 -7.35 1.90 -1.04
N PHE A 65 -6.72 0.76 -1.30
CA PHE A 65 -5.74 0.61 -2.36
C PHE A 65 -6.35 0.80 -3.76
N CYS A 66 -7.46 0.12 -4.06
CA CYS A 66 -8.14 0.26 -5.34
C CYS A 66 -8.69 1.68 -5.55
N SER A 67 -9.22 2.32 -4.50
CA SER A 67 -9.70 3.70 -4.55
C SER A 67 -8.55 4.69 -4.83
N PHE A 68 -7.38 4.50 -4.20
CA PHE A 68 -6.20 5.31 -4.50
C PHE A 68 -5.78 5.20 -5.97
N ILE A 69 -5.75 3.98 -6.50
CA ILE A 69 -5.39 3.73 -7.91
C ILE A 69 -6.42 4.33 -8.86
N GLU A 70 -7.70 4.26 -8.51
CA GLU A 70 -8.78 4.80 -9.32
C GLU A 70 -8.76 6.34 -9.36
N ALA A 71 -8.43 6.98 -8.23
CA ALA A 71 -8.28 8.42 -8.14
C ALA A 71 -7.07 8.95 -8.93
N GLU A 72 -5.94 8.22 -8.87
CA GLU A 72 -4.66 8.68 -9.42
C GLU A 72 -3.98 7.63 -10.32
N PRO A 73 -4.64 7.20 -11.43
CA PRO A 73 -4.16 6.10 -12.26
C PRO A 73 -2.81 6.39 -12.93
N SER A 74 -2.54 7.65 -13.27
CA SER A 74 -1.29 8.06 -13.91
C SER A 74 -0.11 7.99 -12.93
N ILE A 75 -0.34 8.36 -11.68
CA ILE A 75 0.66 8.31 -10.62
C ILE A 75 0.97 6.85 -10.30
N TYR A 76 -0.05 6.01 -10.17
CA TYR A 76 0.13 4.57 -9.94
C TYR A 76 0.95 3.91 -11.07
N LYS A 77 0.58 4.14 -12.33
CA LYS A 77 1.33 3.62 -13.49
C LYS A 77 2.77 4.10 -13.52
N PHE A 78 3.02 5.34 -13.10
CA PHE A 78 4.38 5.86 -12.95
C PHE A 78 5.18 5.08 -11.90
N LEU A 79 4.59 4.82 -10.72
CA LEU A 79 5.23 4.05 -9.65
C LEU A 79 5.57 2.62 -10.11
N VAL A 80 4.60 1.92 -10.69
CA VAL A 80 4.78 0.52 -11.14
C VAL A 80 5.83 0.43 -12.24
N ARG A 81 5.79 1.31 -13.24
CA ARG A 81 6.80 1.33 -14.31
C ARG A 81 8.19 1.67 -13.77
N SER A 82 8.29 2.62 -12.85
CA SER A 82 9.58 2.94 -12.21
C SER A 82 10.15 1.75 -11.43
N ALA A 83 9.28 0.87 -10.90
CA ALA A 83 9.70 -0.34 -10.22
C ALA A 83 10.19 -1.43 -11.17
N LEU A 84 9.60 -1.53 -12.37
CA LEU A 84 9.88 -2.59 -13.34
C LEU A 84 11.04 -2.24 -14.29
N ASP A 85 11.12 -0.99 -14.75
CA ASP A 85 12.08 -0.56 -15.78
C ASP A 85 13.47 -0.21 -15.21
N THR A 86 13.51 0.22 -13.97
CA THR A 86 14.78 0.48 -13.27
C THR A 86 14.52 0.15 -11.80
N PRO A 87 15.34 -0.71 -11.15
CA PRO A 87 15.20 -0.93 -9.72
C PRO A 87 15.32 0.42 -8.99
N ASN A 88 14.21 1.08 -8.80
CA ASN A 88 14.17 2.32 -8.04
C ASN A 88 14.13 1.93 -6.55
N PRO A 89 15.14 2.33 -5.76
CA PRO A 89 15.19 2.04 -4.34
C PRO A 89 13.90 2.42 -3.60
N VAL A 90 13.24 3.52 -4.02
CA VAL A 90 12.03 4.03 -3.37
C VAL A 90 10.82 3.10 -3.60
N THR A 91 10.60 2.63 -4.82
CA THR A 91 9.46 1.72 -5.12
C THR A 91 9.69 0.33 -4.53
N SER A 92 10.92 -0.17 -4.57
CA SER A 92 11.28 -1.42 -3.89
C SER A 92 11.10 -1.28 -2.39
N HIS A 93 11.47 -0.14 -1.82
CA HIS A 93 11.31 0.16 -0.40
C HIS A 93 9.82 0.27 -0.01
N LEU A 94 8.97 0.89 -0.82
CA LEU A 94 7.54 0.95 -0.58
C LEU A 94 6.92 -0.45 -0.48
N VAL A 95 7.14 -1.30 -1.48
CA VAL A 95 6.61 -2.67 -1.51
C VAL A 95 7.09 -3.48 -0.30
N THR A 96 8.40 -3.42 -0.02
CA THR A 96 8.98 -4.16 1.12
C THR A 96 8.52 -3.61 2.46
N SER A 97 8.34 -2.30 2.61
CA SER A 97 7.84 -1.68 3.84
C SER A 97 6.39 -2.07 4.13
N ILE A 98 5.52 -2.01 3.13
CA ILE A 98 4.12 -2.46 3.27
C ILE A 98 4.08 -3.96 3.58
N ALA A 99 4.87 -4.78 2.88
CA ALA A 99 4.94 -6.21 3.13
C ALA A 99 5.43 -6.52 4.55
N ALA A 100 6.45 -5.81 5.04
CA ALA A 100 6.96 -5.99 6.40
C ALA A 100 5.90 -5.63 7.46
N GLN A 101 5.15 -4.54 7.25
CA GLN A 101 4.05 -4.17 8.16
C GLN A 101 2.95 -5.23 8.18
N ILE A 102 2.53 -5.73 7.01
CA ILE A 102 1.53 -6.81 6.93
C ILE A 102 2.08 -8.08 7.59
N SER A 103 3.33 -8.46 7.35
CA SER A 103 3.98 -9.62 7.96
C SER A 103 3.99 -9.52 9.48
N LEU A 104 4.30 -8.35 10.03
CA LEU A 104 4.29 -8.11 11.48
C LEU A 104 2.89 -8.28 12.06
N GLN A 105 1.85 -7.75 11.39
CA GLN A 105 0.47 -7.91 11.84
C GLN A 105 0.00 -9.36 11.73
N LEU A 106 0.39 -10.07 10.68
CA LEU A 106 0.10 -11.51 10.52
C LEU A 106 0.79 -12.34 11.61
N THR A 107 2.05 -12.05 11.93
CA THR A 107 2.76 -12.73 13.02
C THR A 107 2.00 -12.58 14.33
N ARG A 108 1.62 -11.35 14.71
CA ARG A 108 0.85 -11.08 15.92
C ARG A 108 -0.50 -11.78 15.93
N ALA A 109 -1.22 -11.76 14.80
CA ALA A 109 -2.50 -12.42 14.68
C ALA A 109 -2.38 -13.96 14.81
N LEU A 110 -1.36 -14.55 14.22
CA LEU A 110 -1.09 -15.99 14.33
C LEU A 110 -0.68 -16.38 15.76
N GLU A 111 0.12 -15.56 16.45
CA GLU A 111 0.46 -15.75 17.87
C GLU A 111 -0.81 -15.75 18.75
N LEU A 112 -1.70 -14.77 18.55
CA LEU A 112 -2.97 -14.70 19.28
C LEU A 112 -3.92 -15.87 18.99
N ALA A 113 -3.84 -16.40 17.76
CA ALA A 113 -4.60 -17.59 17.34
C ALA A 113 -3.93 -18.91 17.78
N GLU A 114 -2.81 -18.88 18.48
CA GLU A 114 -1.98 -20.04 18.85
C GLU A 114 -1.60 -20.90 17.61
N ALA A 115 -1.34 -20.23 16.48
CA ALA A 115 -1.01 -20.85 15.21
C ALA A 115 0.48 -20.69 14.86
N ASP A 116 0.95 -21.45 13.86
CA ASP A 116 2.33 -21.33 13.35
C ASP A 116 2.55 -19.96 12.69
N THR A 117 3.56 -19.22 13.15
CA THR A 117 3.93 -17.90 12.65
C THR A 117 4.89 -17.94 11.45
N ALA A 118 5.49 -19.07 11.15
CA ALA A 118 6.47 -19.21 10.08
C ALA A 118 6.01 -18.70 8.70
N PRO A 119 4.73 -18.80 8.30
CA PRO A 119 4.29 -18.34 6.99
C PRO A 119 4.07 -16.81 6.91
N ALA A 120 4.10 -16.05 8.01
CA ALA A 120 3.69 -14.65 8.06
C ALA A 120 4.42 -13.74 7.06
N GLU A 121 5.74 -13.89 6.90
CA GLU A 121 6.54 -13.10 5.97
C GLU A 121 6.18 -13.41 4.50
N ALA A 122 6.08 -14.70 4.17
CA ALA A 122 5.71 -15.13 2.83
C ALA A 122 4.29 -14.67 2.45
N TRP A 123 3.36 -14.72 3.41
CA TRP A 123 1.98 -14.26 3.19
C TRP A 123 1.91 -12.74 3.04
N GLY A 124 2.67 -11.98 3.83
CA GLY A 124 2.74 -10.52 3.70
C GLY A 124 3.19 -10.10 2.31
N LEU A 125 4.28 -10.70 1.81
CA LEU A 125 4.78 -10.48 0.45
C LEU A 125 3.76 -10.89 -0.62
N ALA A 126 3.11 -12.05 -0.46
CA ALA A 126 2.12 -12.55 -1.40
C ALA A 126 0.90 -11.64 -1.48
N ILE A 127 0.38 -11.15 -0.34
CA ILE A 127 -0.76 -10.24 -0.27
C ILE A 127 -0.45 -8.93 -1.00
N VAL A 128 0.72 -8.35 -0.73
CA VAL A 128 1.15 -7.10 -1.39
C VAL A 128 1.32 -7.33 -2.90
N GLY A 129 2.03 -8.40 -3.29
CA GLY A 129 2.23 -8.73 -4.71
C GLY A 129 0.91 -8.95 -5.45
N MET A 130 -0.03 -9.67 -4.84
CA MET A 130 -1.36 -9.88 -5.41
C MET A 130 -2.13 -8.57 -5.56
N GLY A 131 -2.08 -7.69 -4.56
CA GLY A 131 -2.70 -6.37 -4.62
C GLY A 131 -2.16 -5.55 -5.78
N PHE A 132 -0.84 -5.41 -5.89
CA PHE A 132 -0.20 -4.64 -6.95
C PHE A 132 -0.48 -5.21 -8.35
N VAL A 133 -0.27 -6.50 -8.57
CA VAL A 133 -0.47 -7.14 -9.88
C VAL A 133 -1.95 -7.18 -10.26
N GLY A 134 -2.82 -7.48 -9.31
CA GLY A 134 -4.27 -7.50 -9.52
C GLY A 134 -4.83 -6.12 -9.88
N ALA A 135 -4.35 -5.09 -9.20
CA ALA A 135 -4.77 -3.72 -9.48
C ALA A 135 -4.25 -3.20 -10.83
N GLU A 136 -3.02 -3.54 -11.22
CA GLU A 136 -2.49 -3.21 -12.55
C GLU A 136 -3.34 -3.84 -13.66
N TRP A 137 -3.62 -5.14 -13.52
CA TRP A 137 -4.52 -5.83 -14.43
C TRP A 137 -5.89 -5.16 -14.51
N TRP A 138 -6.48 -4.83 -13.38
CA TRP A 138 -7.80 -4.22 -13.31
C TRP A 138 -7.84 -2.83 -13.97
N ILE A 139 -6.85 -1.97 -13.68
CA ILE A 139 -6.85 -0.61 -14.22
C ILE A 139 -6.62 -0.57 -15.74
N ASP A 140 -5.91 -1.57 -16.28
CA ASP A 140 -5.67 -1.67 -17.71
C ASP A 140 -6.86 -2.25 -18.47
N ARG A 141 -7.58 -3.19 -17.87
CA ARG A 141 -8.68 -3.90 -18.52
C ARG A 141 -10.04 -3.27 -18.27
N ARG A 142 -10.29 -2.79 -17.07
CA ARG A 142 -11.57 -2.18 -16.64
C ARG A 142 -12.80 -3.05 -16.98
N THR A 143 -12.64 -4.37 -17.00
CA THR A 143 -13.70 -5.34 -17.32
C THR A 143 -14.58 -5.70 -16.11
N MET A 144 -14.23 -5.21 -14.93
CA MET A 144 -14.86 -5.54 -13.67
C MET A 144 -15.04 -4.26 -12.83
N ALA A 145 -16.11 -4.16 -12.07
CA ALA A 145 -16.32 -3.06 -11.14
C ALA A 145 -15.28 -3.12 -10.00
N LYS A 146 -14.95 -1.99 -9.40
CA LYS A 146 -14.01 -1.90 -8.27
C LYS A 146 -14.44 -2.81 -7.12
N ASP A 147 -15.70 -2.74 -6.75
CA ASP A 147 -16.26 -3.49 -5.63
C ASP A 147 -16.12 -5.01 -5.82
N ASP A 148 -16.30 -5.50 -7.06
CA ASP A 148 -16.10 -6.92 -7.39
C ASP A 148 -14.63 -7.33 -7.24
N VAL A 149 -13.69 -6.48 -7.69
CA VAL A 149 -12.25 -6.75 -7.53
C VAL A 149 -11.87 -6.81 -6.06
N VAL A 150 -12.34 -5.84 -5.27
CA VAL A 150 -12.10 -5.79 -3.81
C VAL A 150 -12.65 -7.03 -3.13
N GLU A 151 -13.88 -7.43 -3.46
CA GLU A 151 -14.51 -8.61 -2.86
C GLU A 151 -13.76 -9.90 -3.24
N TYR A 152 -13.38 -10.09 -4.50
CA TYR A 152 -12.68 -11.30 -4.93
C TYR A 152 -11.27 -11.42 -4.34
N LEU A 153 -10.53 -10.32 -4.24
CA LEU A 153 -9.24 -10.31 -3.54
C LEU A 153 -9.42 -10.57 -2.04
N THR A 154 -10.47 -10.00 -1.45
CA THR A 154 -10.82 -10.23 -0.04
C THR A 154 -11.15 -11.70 0.22
N ILE A 155 -11.99 -12.32 -0.62
CA ILE A 155 -12.34 -13.74 -0.49
C ILE A 155 -11.09 -14.60 -0.57
N LEU A 156 -10.20 -14.33 -1.54
CA LEU A 156 -8.99 -15.12 -1.74
C LEU A 156 -8.05 -15.06 -0.53
N VAL A 157 -7.78 -13.87 -0.03
CA VAL A 157 -6.90 -13.67 1.14
C VAL A 157 -7.58 -14.19 2.41
N TRP A 158 -8.83 -13.78 2.66
CA TRP A 158 -9.52 -14.12 3.88
C TRP A 158 -9.74 -15.63 4.03
N SER A 159 -10.07 -16.33 2.96
CA SER A 159 -10.24 -17.79 3.03
C SER A 159 -8.96 -18.52 3.44
N GLY A 160 -7.80 -18.03 2.99
CA GLY A 160 -6.51 -18.55 3.44
C GLY A 160 -6.23 -18.26 4.91
N LEU A 161 -6.44 -17.03 5.33
CA LEU A 161 -6.21 -16.58 6.72
C LEU A 161 -7.17 -17.24 7.71
N ALA A 162 -8.45 -17.37 7.33
CA ALA A 162 -9.46 -18.08 8.14
C ALA A 162 -9.10 -19.56 8.30
N GLY A 163 -8.61 -20.22 7.22
CA GLY A 163 -8.10 -21.59 7.28
C GLY A 163 -6.92 -21.78 8.22
N ALA A 164 -6.18 -20.72 8.51
CA ALA A 164 -5.08 -20.70 9.51
C ALA A 164 -5.56 -20.35 10.92
N GLY A 165 -6.87 -20.18 11.15
CA GLY A 165 -7.45 -19.94 12.47
C GLY A 165 -7.70 -18.47 12.83
N LEU A 166 -7.44 -17.53 11.92
CA LEU A 166 -7.62 -16.10 12.19
C LEU A 166 -9.11 -15.68 12.23
N ASP A 167 -10.02 -16.53 11.80
CA ASP A 167 -11.47 -16.33 11.91
C ASP A 167 -11.99 -16.32 13.35
N ARG A 168 -11.20 -16.82 14.30
CA ARG A 168 -11.49 -16.83 15.73
C ARG A 168 -11.16 -15.53 16.44
N LEU A 169 -10.33 -14.69 15.82
CA LEU A 169 -9.90 -13.41 16.38
C LEU A 169 -10.96 -12.34 16.15
N GLN A 170 -10.99 -11.36 17.08
CA GLN A 170 -11.69 -10.11 16.86
C GLN A 170 -10.68 -9.02 16.48
N SER A 171 -11.10 -8.01 15.70
CA SER A 171 -10.17 -6.95 15.30
C SER A 171 -9.58 -6.16 16.46
N ALA A 172 -10.20 -6.20 17.63
CA ALA A 172 -9.64 -5.61 18.85
C ALA A 172 -8.31 -6.27 19.27
N ASP A 173 -8.10 -7.53 18.86
CA ASP A 173 -6.86 -8.27 19.09
C ASP A 173 -5.76 -7.86 18.09
N LEU A 174 -6.15 -7.25 16.97
CA LEU A 174 -5.25 -6.76 15.92
C LEU A 174 -4.91 -5.29 16.17
N VAL A 175 -4.10 -5.00 17.17
CA VAL A 175 -3.63 -3.63 17.44
C VAL A 175 -2.68 -3.21 16.34
N LEU A 176 -3.15 -2.34 15.46
CA LEU A 176 -2.30 -1.66 14.49
C LEU A 176 -1.54 -0.55 15.24
N ASP A 177 -0.34 -0.86 15.71
CA ASP A 177 0.64 0.17 16.08
C ASP A 177 1.01 0.92 14.80
N ALA A 178 0.28 2.00 14.52
CA ALA A 178 0.76 2.98 13.58
C ALA A 178 2.05 3.57 14.16
N PRO A 179 3.14 3.71 13.40
CA PRO A 179 4.29 4.46 13.86
C PRO A 179 3.79 5.85 14.25
N GLU A 180 4.00 6.25 15.50
CA GLU A 180 3.75 7.63 15.92
C GLU A 180 4.59 8.54 15.02
N PRO A 181 4.03 9.63 14.47
CA PRO A 181 4.82 10.59 13.73
C PRO A 181 5.90 11.11 14.67
N GLU A 182 7.17 10.97 14.25
CA GLU A 182 8.30 11.53 14.99
C GLU A 182 8.01 13.01 15.31
N PRO A 183 8.19 13.45 16.55
CA PRO A 183 7.96 14.84 16.90
C PRO A 183 8.91 15.69 16.06
N THR A 184 8.36 16.52 15.20
CA THR A 184 9.09 17.51 14.42
C THR A 184 9.92 18.32 15.40
N ALA A 185 11.24 18.13 15.39
CA ALA A 185 12.17 18.94 16.18
C ALA A 185 11.99 20.39 15.74
N ALA A 186 11.31 21.16 16.58
CA ALA A 186 11.26 22.60 16.47
C ALA A 186 12.66 23.16 16.77
N SER A 187 13.26 23.78 15.81
CA SER A 187 14.41 24.69 15.95
C SER A 187 14.20 25.89 15.05
#